data_9257ee52ba6bb1f8c1c6ade8a161a2eb
#
_entry.id   9257ee52ba6bb1f8c1c6ade8a161a2eb
#
_cell.length_a   1.000
_cell.length_b   1.000
_cell.length_c   1.000
_cell.angle_alpha   90.00
_cell.angle_beta   90.00
_cell.angle_gamma   90.00
#
_symmetry.space_group_name_H-M   'P 1'
#
loop_
_entity.id
_entity.type
_entity.pdbx_description
1 polymer ?
#
loop_
_entity_poly.entity_id
_entity_poly.type
_entity_poly.pdbx_seq_one_letter_code
_entity_poly.pdbx_strand_id
1 'polypeptide(L)'
;MANEKSPVKLIKGVYMNREFSWVKFNLRVLEQASDEDTPVLERGKFLSIFTSNLDEFFMVRMGSLYNEGKLRPDARDNKTKLTFAMQLNAIAERTPRLYEMREHVFTHLKRDLAEEGINILTYSQLSDGRKEELKKYFNAKEIGRAHV
;
A
#
# COMPACT_ATOMS: atom_id res chain seq x y z
N MET A 1 -15.71 -42.95 17.37
CA MET A 1 -14.25 -42.93 17.13
C MET A 1 -13.87 -41.47 16.83
N ALA A 2 -13.34 -40.78 17.81
CA ALA A 2 -12.90 -39.40 17.68
C ALA A 2 -11.58 -39.39 16.89
N ASN A 3 -11.56 -38.65 15.79
CA ASN A 3 -10.40 -38.45 14.95
C ASN A 3 -9.43 -37.50 15.66
N GLU A 4 -8.50 -38.03 16.45
CA GLU A 4 -7.41 -37.27 17.05
C GLU A 4 -6.52 -36.73 15.92
N LYS A 5 -6.72 -35.47 15.54
CA LYS A 5 -5.79 -34.76 14.69
C LYS A 5 -4.48 -34.62 15.45
N SER A 6 -3.46 -35.37 15.03
CA SER A 6 -2.08 -35.25 15.54
C SER A 6 -1.71 -33.75 15.62
N PRO A 7 -1.19 -33.26 16.75
CA PRO A 7 -0.80 -31.86 16.87
C PRO A 7 0.32 -31.57 15.88
N VAL A 8 0.04 -30.69 14.89
CA VAL A 8 1.06 -30.21 13.95
C VAL A 8 2.15 -29.54 14.76
N LYS A 9 3.33 -30.17 14.84
CA LYS A 9 4.48 -29.62 15.56
C LYS A 9 4.96 -28.38 14.84
N LEU A 10 4.65 -27.20 15.39
CA LEU A 10 5.08 -25.91 14.83
C LEU A 10 6.61 -25.81 14.96
N ILE A 11 7.32 -25.78 13.84
CA ILE A 11 8.77 -25.57 13.82
C ILE A 11 9.01 -24.05 14.04
N LYS A 12 9.73 -23.71 15.11
CA LYS A 12 10.02 -22.33 15.47
C LYS A 12 10.79 -21.63 14.34
N GLY A 13 10.31 -20.46 13.90
CA GLY A 13 10.93 -19.67 12.83
C GLY A 13 10.50 -19.99 11.39
N VAL A 14 9.68 -21.05 11.18
CA VAL A 14 9.17 -21.38 9.83
C VAL A 14 7.97 -20.54 9.42
N TYR A 15 7.19 -20.07 10.40
CA TYR A 15 5.99 -19.30 10.13
C TYR A 15 6.23 -17.81 10.35
N MET A 16 5.85 -17.01 9.36
CA MET A 16 5.77 -15.55 9.47
C MET A 16 4.37 -15.14 9.89
N ASN A 17 4.26 -14.06 10.67
CA ASN A 17 2.97 -13.43 10.94
C ASN A 17 2.29 -13.03 9.62
N ARG A 18 0.97 -13.22 9.56
CA ARG A 18 0.18 -12.97 8.35
C ARG A 18 0.30 -11.52 7.86
N GLU A 19 0.27 -10.55 8.77
CA GLU A 19 0.32 -9.13 8.41
C GLU A 19 1.71 -8.73 7.91
N PHE A 20 2.77 -9.28 8.50
CA PHE A 20 4.14 -9.07 7.99
C PHE A 20 4.37 -9.76 6.63
N SER A 21 3.76 -10.92 6.42
CA SER A 21 3.78 -11.59 5.13
C SER A 21 3.10 -10.75 4.05
N TRP A 22 1.97 -10.11 4.41
CA TRP A 22 1.26 -9.23 3.50
C TRP A 22 2.08 -8.00 3.12
N VAL A 23 2.75 -7.35 4.08
CA VAL A 23 3.66 -6.23 3.81
C VAL A 23 4.78 -6.65 2.85
N LYS A 24 5.38 -7.82 3.06
CA LYS A 24 6.40 -8.36 2.14
C LYS A 24 5.84 -8.66 0.74
N PHE A 25 4.61 -9.14 0.66
CA PHE A 25 3.94 -9.33 -0.63
C PHE A 25 3.80 -8.00 -1.36
N ASN A 26 3.31 -6.96 -0.67
CA ASN A 26 3.11 -5.66 -1.28
C ASN A 26 4.45 -5.00 -1.69
N LEU A 27 5.54 -5.23 -0.96
CA LEU A 27 6.87 -4.80 -1.39
C LEU A 27 7.29 -5.43 -2.73
N ARG A 28 6.95 -6.70 -2.99
CA ARG A 28 7.22 -7.32 -4.29
C ARG A 28 6.40 -6.68 -5.43
N VAL A 29 5.22 -6.15 -5.12
CA VAL A 29 4.46 -5.34 -6.09
C VAL A 29 5.21 -4.04 -6.40
N LEU A 30 5.81 -3.40 -5.39
CA LEU A 30 6.63 -2.20 -5.59
C LEU A 30 7.93 -2.49 -6.37
N GLU A 31 8.54 -3.66 -6.18
CA GLU A 31 9.70 -4.12 -6.95
C GLU A 31 9.39 -4.17 -8.45
N GLN A 32 8.19 -4.63 -8.84
CA GLN A 32 7.77 -4.61 -10.25
C GLN A 32 7.62 -3.18 -10.80
N ALA A 33 7.25 -2.22 -9.97
CA ALA A 33 7.24 -0.81 -10.38
C ALA A 33 8.64 -0.21 -10.56
N SER A 34 9.65 -0.83 -9.96
CA SER A 34 11.06 -0.41 -10.06
C SER A 34 11.83 -1.12 -11.16
N ASP A 35 11.29 -2.21 -11.70
CA ASP A 35 11.95 -3.07 -12.68
C ASP A 35 11.97 -2.40 -14.06
N GLU A 36 13.16 -2.01 -14.53
CA GLU A 36 13.36 -1.31 -15.79
C GLU A 36 13.02 -2.17 -17.03
N ASP A 37 13.02 -3.49 -16.89
CA ASP A 37 12.58 -4.40 -17.95
C ASP A 37 11.05 -4.39 -18.12
N THR A 38 10.31 -3.87 -17.15
CA THR A 38 8.86 -3.70 -17.22
C THR A 38 8.50 -2.39 -17.96
N PRO A 39 7.58 -2.40 -18.95
CA PRO A 39 7.16 -1.20 -19.67
C PRO A 39 6.70 -0.08 -18.72
N VAL A 40 7.06 1.16 -19.02
CA VAL A 40 6.89 2.30 -18.10
C VAL A 40 5.44 2.49 -17.62
N LEU A 41 4.44 2.30 -18.49
CA LEU A 41 3.02 2.40 -18.10
C LEU A 41 2.57 1.25 -17.19
N GLU A 42 3.13 0.05 -17.37
CA GLU A 42 2.86 -1.07 -16.48
C GLU A 42 3.51 -0.84 -15.11
N ARG A 43 4.71 -0.27 -15.06
CA ARG A 43 5.35 0.17 -13.81
C ARG A 43 4.45 1.16 -13.06
N GLY A 44 3.82 2.10 -13.79
CA GLY A 44 2.82 3.02 -13.22
C GLY A 44 1.62 2.31 -12.60
N LYS A 45 1.12 1.25 -13.24
CA LYS A 45 0.04 0.41 -12.70
C LYS A 45 0.48 -0.31 -11.44
N PHE A 46 1.67 -0.92 -11.41
CA PHE A 46 2.18 -1.60 -10.22
C PHE A 46 2.34 -0.63 -9.04
N LEU A 47 2.82 0.60 -9.27
CA LEU A 47 2.90 1.62 -8.24
C LEU A 47 1.52 2.01 -7.69
N SER A 48 0.52 2.14 -8.56
CA SER A 48 -0.86 2.39 -8.18
C SER A 48 -1.45 1.25 -7.36
N ILE A 49 -1.23 -0.01 -7.77
CA ILE A 49 -1.64 -1.21 -7.04
C ILE A 49 -0.99 -1.25 -5.66
N PHE A 50 0.32 -0.99 -5.55
CA PHE A 50 1.02 -0.91 -4.27
C PHE A 50 0.36 0.09 -3.32
N THR A 51 0.05 1.29 -3.83
CA THR A 51 -0.57 2.36 -3.03
C THR A 51 -1.97 1.97 -2.57
N SER A 52 -2.83 1.50 -3.48
CA SER A 52 -4.19 1.07 -3.14
C SER A 52 -4.21 -0.09 -2.14
N ASN A 53 -3.31 -1.05 -2.32
CA ASN A 53 -3.14 -2.16 -1.39
C ASN A 53 -2.75 -1.66 0.01
N LEU A 54 -1.85 -0.67 0.08
CA LEU A 54 -1.42 -0.10 1.35
C LEU A 54 -2.56 0.63 2.07
N ASP A 55 -3.35 1.41 1.33
CA ASP A 55 -4.53 2.11 1.85
C ASP A 55 -5.56 1.10 2.40
N GLU A 56 -5.89 0.06 1.64
CA GLU A 56 -6.80 -1.00 2.09
C GLU A 56 -6.27 -1.73 3.33
N PHE A 57 -4.97 -2.01 3.37
CA PHE A 57 -4.33 -2.64 4.52
C PHE A 57 -4.51 -1.81 5.80
N PHE A 58 -4.27 -0.50 5.72
CA PHE A 58 -4.44 0.38 6.88
C PHE A 58 -5.91 0.53 7.26
N MET A 59 -6.80 0.75 6.32
CA MET A 59 -8.24 0.93 6.61
C MET A 59 -8.87 -0.33 7.19
N VAL A 60 -8.58 -1.50 6.63
CA VAL A 60 -9.28 -2.74 7.00
C VAL A 60 -8.50 -3.55 8.03
N ARG A 61 -7.24 -3.92 7.71
CA ARG A 61 -6.50 -4.87 8.56
C ARG A 61 -5.96 -4.24 9.82
N MET A 62 -5.37 -3.04 9.72
CA MET A 62 -4.88 -2.34 10.91
C MET A 62 -6.04 -1.90 11.82
N GLY A 63 -7.16 -1.46 11.23
CA GLY A 63 -8.38 -1.18 11.97
C GLY A 63 -8.91 -2.41 12.73
N SER A 64 -8.94 -3.57 12.08
CA SER A 64 -9.34 -4.83 12.71
C SER A 64 -8.40 -5.24 13.84
N LEU A 65 -7.07 -5.19 13.62
CA LEU A 65 -6.08 -5.50 14.66
C LEU A 65 -6.21 -4.59 15.88
N TYR A 66 -6.48 -3.30 15.65
CA TYR A 66 -6.68 -2.33 16.73
C TYR A 66 -7.92 -2.65 17.56
N ASN A 67 -9.05 -2.94 16.91
CA ASN A 67 -10.29 -3.28 17.60
C ASN A 67 -10.17 -4.60 18.36
N GLU A 68 -9.57 -5.62 17.75
CA GLU A 68 -9.30 -6.91 18.42
C GLU A 68 -8.37 -6.74 19.62
N GLY A 69 -7.36 -5.88 19.52
CA GLY A 69 -6.45 -5.58 20.61
C GLY A 69 -7.13 -4.89 21.78
N LYS A 70 -8.16 -4.07 21.54
CA LYS A 70 -8.99 -3.48 22.60
C LYS A 70 -9.87 -4.50 23.29
N LEU A 71 -10.47 -5.41 22.52
CA LEU A 71 -11.39 -6.42 23.05
C LEU A 71 -10.65 -7.55 23.79
N ARG A 72 -9.47 -7.91 23.31
CA ARG A 72 -8.69 -9.06 23.79
C ARG A 72 -7.19 -8.72 23.89
N PRO A 73 -6.76 -7.85 24.82
CA PRO A 73 -5.39 -7.33 24.88
C PRO A 73 -4.32 -8.41 25.05
N ASP A 74 -4.62 -9.49 25.75
CA ASP A 74 -3.69 -10.60 26.01
C ASP A 74 -3.71 -11.71 24.95
N ALA A 75 -4.65 -11.63 23.99
CA ALA A 75 -4.73 -12.64 22.93
C ALA A 75 -3.50 -12.57 22.02
N ARG A 76 -3.03 -13.75 21.62
CA ARG A 76 -1.82 -13.91 20.84
C ARG A 76 -2.09 -14.67 19.54
N ASP A 77 -1.39 -14.27 18.51
CA ASP A 77 -1.35 -15.03 17.26
C ASP A 77 -0.93 -16.48 17.53
N ASN A 78 -1.63 -17.43 16.93
CA ASN A 78 -1.43 -18.84 17.21
C ASN A 78 -0.07 -19.40 16.75
N LYS A 79 0.60 -18.74 15.80
CA LYS A 79 1.87 -19.17 15.21
C LYS A 79 3.06 -18.38 15.74
N THR A 80 2.96 -17.07 15.72
CA THR A 80 4.07 -16.17 16.11
C THR A 80 4.04 -15.75 17.58
N LYS A 81 2.90 -15.98 18.26
CA LYS A 81 2.67 -15.60 19.67
C LYS A 81 2.72 -14.10 19.94
N LEU A 82 2.69 -13.29 18.89
CA LEU A 82 2.63 -11.83 19.02
C LEU A 82 1.23 -11.40 19.48
N THR A 83 1.14 -10.44 20.39
CA THR A 83 -0.12 -9.77 20.73
C THR A 83 -0.53 -8.84 19.59
N PHE A 84 -1.80 -8.40 19.58
CA PHE A 84 -2.26 -7.39 18.60
C PHE A 84 -1.47 -6.09 18.69
N ALA A 85 -1.19 -5.62 19.90
CA ALA A 85 -0.39 -4.41 20.11
C ALA A 85 1.05 -4.56 19.56
N MET A 86 1.70 -5.70 19.76
CA MET A 86 3.03 -5.96 19.20
C MET A 86 3.02 -5.96 17.67
N GLN A 87 1.97 -6.51 17.04
CA GLN A 87 1.82 -6.51 15.60
C GLN A 87 1.63 -5.08 15.06
N LEU A 88 0.74 -4.29 15.69
CA LEU A 88 0.49 -2.90 15.33
C LEU A 88 1.76 -2.04 15.41
N ASN A 89 2.49 -2.13 16.51
CA ASN A 89 3.73 -1.37 16.71
C ASN A 89 4.78 -1.74 15.67
N ALA A 90 4.99 -3.03 15.43
CA ALA A 90 5.99 -3.49 14.47
C ALA A 90 5.65 -3.10 13.02
N ILE A 91 4.37 -2.92 12.67
CA ILE A 91 3.95 -2.41 11.37
C ILE A 91 4.17 -0.89 11.32
N ALA A 92 3.72 -0.16 12.36
CA ALA A 92 3.87 1.29 12.43
C ALA A 92 5.33 1.74 12.31
N GLU A 93 6.27 1.04 12.95
CA GLU A 93 7.71 1.31 12.84
C GLU A 93 8.26 1.17 11.42
N ARG A 94 7.67 0.31 10.60
CA ARG A 94 8.12 0.03 9.22
C ARG A 94 7.43 0.90 8.17
N THR A 95 6.30 1.48 8.51
CA THR A 95 5.46 2.26 7.60
C THR A 95 6.20 3.44 6.95
N PRO A 96 6.96 4.28 7.67
CA PRO A 96 7.67 5.40 7.05
C PRO A 96 8.57 4.95 5.90
N ARG A 97 9.30 3.86 6.08
CA ARG A 97 10.18 3.31 5.04
C ARG A 97 9.42 2.84 3.80
N LEU A 98 8.20 2.33 3.94
CA LEU A 98 7.38 1.93 2.80
C LEU A 98 7.01 3.15 1.93
N TYR A 99 6.66 4.26 2.57
CA TYR A 99 6.37 5.50 1.86
C TYR A 99 7.62 6.10 1.23
N GLU A 100 8.77 6.08 1.90
CA GLU A 100 10.05 6.53 1.32
C GLU A 100 10.41 5.72 0.06
N MET A 101 10.28 4.40 0.11
CA MET A 101 10.51 3.54 -1.05
C MET A 101 9.54 3.84 -2.19
N ARG A 102 8.26 4.05 -1.91
CA ARG A 102 7.26 4.45 -2.89
C ARG A 102 7.61 5.77 -3.56
N GLU A 103 7.98 6.78 -2.79
CA GLU A 103 8.37 8.10 -3.33
C GLU A 103 9.61 8.03 -4.22
N HIS A 104 10.58 7.20 -3.82
CA HIS A 104 11.75 6.95 -4.65
C HIS A 104 11.36 6.35 -6.01
N VAL A 105 10.56 5.29 -6.00
CA VAL A 105 10.05 4.64 -7.23
C VAL A 105 9.25 5.62 -8.07
N PHE A 106 8.37 6.42 -7.45
CA PHE A 106 7.56 7.42 -8.16
C PHE A 106 8.43 8.49 -8.83
N THR A 107 9.49 8.94 -8.16
CA THR A 107 10.42 9.95 -8.71
C THR A 107 11.12 9.44 -9.96
N HIS A 108 11.60 8.20 -9.95
CA HIS A 108 12.22 7.57 -11.12
C HIS A 108 11.20 7.36 -12.25
N LEU A 109 10.06 6.78 -11.93
CA LEU A 109 8.97 6.56 -12.89
C LEU A 109 8.52 7.86 -13.58
N LYS A 110 8.43 8.96 -12.82
CA LYS A 110 8.04 10.26 -13.35
C LYS A 110 9.05 10.79 -14.38
N ARG A 111 10.34 10.55 -14.18
CA ARG A 111 11.38 10.89 -15.13
C ARG A 111 11.24 10.05 -16.41
N ASP A 112 11.10 8.75 -16.25
CA ASP A 112 11.03 7.81 -17.37
C ASP A 112 9.74 8.04 -18.20
N LEU A 113 8.62 8.40 -17.55
CA LEU A 113 7.40 8.86 -18.24
C LEU A 113 7.63 10.14 -19.04
N ALA A 114 8.42 11.08 -18.51
CA ALA A 114 8.71 12.33 -19.22
C ALA A 114 9.53 12.08 -20.50
N GLU A 115 10.43 11.10 -20.49
CA GLU A 115 11.18 10.67 -21.68
C GLU A 115 10.24 10.11 -22.76
N GLU A 116 9.14 9.48 -22.39
CA GLU A 116 8.07 9.01 -23.27
C GLU A 116 7.03 10.11 -23.61
N GLY A 117 7.29 11.37 -23.23
CA GLY A 117 6.40 12.51 -23.50
C GLY A 117 5.21 12.66 -22.53
N ILE A 118 5.14 11.85 -21.49
CA ILE A 118 4.09 11.88 -20.47
C ILE A 118 4.57 12.66 -19.24
N ASN A 119 4.04 13.85 -19.04
CA ASN A 119 4.45 14.72 -17.94
C ASN A 119 3.41 14.78 -16.83
N ILE A 120 3.81 14.41 -15.61
CA ILE A 120 3.01 14.57 -14.38
C ILE A 120 3.40 15.91 -13.76
N LEU A 121 2.52 16.90 -13.86
CA LEU A 121 2.77 18.27 -13.44
C LEU A 121 1.90 18.64 -12.23
N THR A 122 2.45 19.47 -11.36
CA THR A 122 1.65 20.18 -10.33
C THR A 122 0.95 21.37 -10.95
N TYR A 123 -0.12 21.86 -10.31
CA TYR A 123 -0.87 23.01 -10.79
C TYR A 123 0.02 24.25 -10.98
N SER A 124 1.01 24.46 -10.10
CA SER A 124 1.96 25.58 -10.19
C SER A 124 2.88 25.52 -11.42
N GLN A 125 3.11 24.35 -11.98
CA GLN A 125 3.95 24.12 -13.16
C GLN A 125 3.19 24.33 -14.49
N LEU A 126 1.86 24.49 -14.42
CA LEU A 126 1.06 24.69 -15.61
C LEU A 126 1.18 26.14 -16.13
N SER A 127 1.18 26.30 -17.46
CA SER A 127 1.01 27.60 -18.08
C SER A 127 -0.38 28.18 -17.80
N ASP A 128 -0.53 29.51 -17.90
CA ASP A 128 -1.81 30.15 -17.61
C ASP A 128 -2.94 29.66 -18.53
N GLY A 129 -2.66 29.40 -19.80
CA GLY A 129 -3.63 28.77 -20.71
C GLY A 129 -4.11 27.39 -20.22
N ARG A 130 -3.19 26.54 -19.76
CA ARG A 130 -3.54 25.23 -19.20
C ARG A 130 -4.31 25.32 -17.89
N LYS A 131 -4.02 26.31 -17.05
CA LYS A 131 -4.77 26.56 -15.82
C LYS A 131 -6.22 26.96 -16.13
N GLU A 132 -6.45 27.77 -17.14
CA GLU A 132 -7.80 28.16 -17.56
C GLU A 132 -8.58 26.98 -18.18
N GLU A 133 -7.93 26.16 -18.99
CA GLU A 133 -8.54 24.91 -19.50
C GLU A 133 -8.94 23.97 -18.36
N LEU A 134 -8.04 23.75 -17.39
CA LEU A 134 -8.29 22.89 -16.23
C LEU A 134 -9.43 23.45 -15.37
N LYS A 135 -9.50 24.76 -15.18
CA LYS A 135 -10.59 25.43 -14.44
C LYS A 135 -11.94 25.23 -15.14
N LYS A 136 -11.99 25.38 -16.47
CA LYS A 136 -13.20 25.12 -17.25
C LYS A 136 -13.65 23.65 -17.12
N TYR A 137 -12.70 22.71 -17.23
CA TYR A 137 -12.97 21.28 -17.05
C TYR A 137 -13.53 20.98 -15.66
N PHE A 138 -12.88 21.49 -14.60
CA PHE A 138 -13.30 21.29 -13.21
C PHE A 138 -14.72 21.82 -12.98
N ASN A 139 -15.02 23.05 -13.44
CA ASN A 139 -16.35 23.64 -13.30
C ASN A 139 -17.43 22.85 -14.05
N ALA A 140 -17.10 22.30 -15.22
CA ALA A 140 -18.06 21.56 -16.05
C ALA A 140 -18.30 20.11 -15.60
N LYS A 141 -17.30 19.47 -14.98
CA LYS A 141 -17.33 18.03 -14.72
C LYS A 141 -17.35 17.65 -13.24
N GLU A 142 -16.71 18.42 -12.38
CA GLU A 142 -16.49 18.05 -10.98
C GLU A 142 -17.43 18.78 -10.00
N ILE A 143 -17.67 20.10 -10.18
CA ILE A 143 -18.55 20.85 -9.26
C ILE A 143 -20.00 20.40 -9.36
N GLY A 144 -20.46 19.98 -10.56
CA GLY A 144 -21.84 19.49 -10.77
C GLY A 144 -22.17 18.17 -10.05
N ARG A 145 -21.20 17.43 -9.58
CA ARG A 145 -21.40 16.15 -8.89
C ARG A 145 -21.50 16.29 -7.37
N ALA A 146 -21.11 17.41 -6.80
CA ALA A 146 -21.14 17.65 -5.36
C ALA A 146 -22.53 18.10 -4.82
N HIS A 147 -23.51 18.28 -5.70
CA HIS A 147 -24.85 18.78 -5.35
C HIS A 147 -25.98 17.80 -5.69
N VAL A 148 -25.70 16.50 -5.73
CA VAL A 148 -26.74 15.46 -5.86
C VAL A 148 -26.87 14.70 -4.56
#